data_bf0563a4d38061b2c71413b7b42776a3
#
_entry.id   bf0563a4d38061b2c71413b7b42776a3
#
_cell.length_a   1.000
_cell.length_b   1.000
_cell.length_c   1.000
_cell.angle_alpha   90.00
_cell.angle_beta   90.00
_cell.angle_gamma   90.00
#
_symmetry.space_group_name_H-M   'P 1'
#
loop_
_entity.id
_entity.type
_entity.pdbx_description
1 polymer ?
#
loop_
_entity_poly.entity_id
_entity_poly.type
_entity_poly.pdbx_seq_one_letter_code
_entity_poly.pdbx_strand_id
1 'polypeptide(L)'
;MNKKQIIGLIAAALCFVFVSVASVITKTVSNNMFNKNEETKKTFESMLNTQKIELPNKDFVGVVKVEGTIKDGADSANIFQNQQSYNHKRTLKYIDSMMESKNNKGIILYVNSPGGGVYESDELYLKIEEYKEKTGCPIWTYMSPQACSGGYYISMATDKIYANRNTWTGSIGVIISSTNVKGLYDKLGVKEIDITSGANKAMGSPGMEMTEEHRRILQSLVDEAYEQFAGIVAEGRKMDINKVKPIADGRIYSAKQALDLGLVDQVDTYENMQKNMLDTVGKDVEIFTPEGKENILSSLFEKAESLKPKSDAQVISERLEKEGNGGLMYYAETK
;
A
#
# COMPACT_ATOMS: atom_id res chain seq x y z
N MET A 1 -46.65 -39.80 -3.23
CA MET A 1 -45.87 -38.57 -3.15
C MET A 1 -46.70 -37.36 -3.57
N ASN A 2 -46.71 -36.32 -2.79
CA ASN A 2 -47.44 -35.09 -3.11
C ASN A 2 -46.68 -34.31 -4.21
N LYS A 3 -47.40 -33.52 -5.05
CA LYS A 3 -46.79 -32.71 -6.15
C LYS A 3 -45.59 -31.85 -5.66
N LYS A 4 -45.65 -31.30 -4.43
CA LYS A 4 -44.58 -30.53 -3.81
C LYS A 4 -43.32 -31.37 -3.52
N GLN A 5 -43.49 -32.65 -3.16
CA GLN A 5 -42.39 -33.59 -2.94
C GLN A 5 -41.69 -33.98 -4.22
N ILE A 6 -42.47 -34.13 -5.31
CA ILE A 6 -41.91 -34.42 -6.65
C ILE A 6 -41.10 -33.23 -7.17
N ILE A 7 -41.63 -32.01 -7.01
CA ILE A 7 -40.91 -30.78 -7.40
C ILE A 7 -39.62 -30.61 -6.60
N GLY A 8 -39.66 -30.85 -5.28
CA GLY A 8 -38.48 -30.82 -4.42
C GLY A 8 -37.39 -31.84 -4.83
N LEU A 9 -37.83 -33.06 -5.21
CA LEU A 9 -36.92 -34.12 -5.67
C LEU A 9 -36.26 -33.78 -7.02
N ILE A 10 -37.03 -33.20 -7.93
CA ILE A 10 -36.51 -32.73 -9.26
C ILE A 10 -35.52 -31.56 -9.04
N ALA A 11 -35.85 -30.61 -8.18
CA ALA A 11 -34.95 -29.51 -7.88
C ALA A 11 -33.63 -29.99 -7.22
N ALA A 12 -33.72 -30.94 -6.28
CA ALA A 12 -32.54 -31.54 -5.64
C ALA A 12 -31.67 -32.30 -6.66
N ALA A 13 -32.32 -33.08 -7.57
CA ALA A 13 -31.62 -33.80 -8.64
C ALA A 13 -30.93 -32.84 -9.64
N LEU A 14 -31.57 -31.73 -10.01
CA LEU A 14 -30.98 -30.69 -10.86
C LEU A 14 -29.79 -30.00 -10.19
N CYS A 15 -29.91 -29.67 -8.90
CA CYS A 15 -28.80 -29.12 -8.10
C CYS A 15 -27.63 -30.11 -8.03
N PHE A 16 -27.91 -31.40 -7.81
CA PHE A 16 -26.86 -32.42 -7.75
C PHE A 16 -26.15 -32.61 -9.11
N VAL A 17 -26.89 -32.61 -10.21
CA VAL A 17 -26.32 -32.65 -11.54
C VAL A 17 -25.48 -31.41 -11.81
N PHE A 18 -25.96 -30.22 -11.46
CA PHE A 18 -25.23 -28.97 -11.66
C PHE A 18 -23.91 -28.95 -10.86
N VAL A 19 -23.94 -29.34 -9.58
CA VAL A 19 -22.76 -29.45 -8.73
C VAL A 19 -21.77 -30.50 -9.26
N SER A 20 -22.29 -31.65 -9.75
CA SER A 20 -21.46 -32.71 -10.33
C SER A 20 -20.78 -32.27 -11.62
N VAL A 21 -21.51 -31.59 -12.51
CA VAL A 21 -20.95 -31.03 -13.75
C VAL A 21 -19.92 -29.94 -13.46
N ALA A 22 -20.22 -29.03 -12.53
CA ALA A 22 -19.27 -28.01 -12.08
C ALA A 22 -18.00 -28.63 -11.46
N SER A 23 -18.14 -29.69 -10.65
CA SER A 23 -16.99 -30.42 -10.07
C SER A 23 -16.15 -31.13 -11.14
N VAL A 24 -16.77 -31.74 -12.16
CA VAL A 24 -16.06 -32.39 -13.29
C VAL A 24 -15.35 -31.32 -14.12
N ILE A 25 -16.00 -30.20 -14.43
CA ILE A 25 -15.38 -29.09 -15.17
C ILE A 25 -14.18 -28.53 -14.36
N THR A 26 -14.35 -28.29 -13.07
CA THR A 26 -13.28 -27.79 -12.19
C THR A 26 -12.11 -28.79 -12.14
N LYS A 27 -12.38 -30.09 -12.02
CA LYS A 27 -11.36 -31.13 -12.00
C LYS A 27 -10.66 -31.30 -13.35
N THR A 28 -11.39 -31.22 -14.44
CA THR A 28 -10.83 -31.32 -15.81
C THR A 28 -10.03 -30.08 -16.19
N VAL A 29 -10.51 -28.90 -15.82
CA VAL A 29 -9.79 -27.62 -15.98
C VAL A 29 -8.55 -27.59 -15.09
N SER A 30 -8.66 -28.00 -13.83
CA SER A 30 -7.52 -28.09 -12.90
C SER A 30 -6.46 -29.09 -13.42
N ASN A 31 -6.86 -30.32 -13.78
CA ASN A 31 -5.91 -31.34 -14.24
C ASN A 31 -5.29 -31.01 -15.61
N ASN A 32 -6.02 -30.35 -16.50
CA ASN A 32 -5.49 -29.92 -17.79
C ASN A 32 -4.64 -28.64 -17.67
N MET A 33 -4.92 -27.74 -16.71
CA MET A 33 -4.11 -26.56 -16.45
C MET A 33 -2.78 -26.89 -15.74
N PHE A 34 -2.77 -27.89 -14.85
CA PHE A 34 -1.57 -28.21 -14.07
C PHE A 34 -0.66 -29.27 -14.73
N ASN A 35 -1.15 -30.07 -15.68
CA ASN A 35 -0.39 -31.18 -16.26
C ASN A 35 0.04 -31.07 -17.73
N LYS A 36 -0.30 -30.02 -18.44
CA LYS A 36 0.20 -29.81 -19.82
C LYS A 36 0.43 -28.34 -20.14
N ASN A 37 1.67 -27.99 -20.26
CA ASN A 37 2.33 -26.87 -20.93
C ASN A 37 2.87 -25.78 -20.00
N GLU A 38 4.20 -25.65 -20.03
CA GLU A 38 4.93 -24.46 -19.56
C GLU A 38 4.36 -23.14 -20.12
N GLU A 39 3.75 -23.18 -21.32
CA GLU A 39 3.06 -22.03 -21.91
C GLU A 39 1.80 -21.64 -21.14
N THR A 40 1.00 -22.61 -20.68
CA THR A 40 -0.23 -22.30 -19.89
C THR A 40 0.15 -21.79 -18.51
N LYS A 41 1.23 -22.29 -17.92
CA LYS A 41 1.78 -21.79 -16.67
C LYS A 41 2.34 -20.37 -16.83
N LYS A 42 3.09 -20.12 -17.91
CA LYS A 42 3.56 -18.77 -18.28
C LYS A 42 2.40 -17.82 -18.58
N THR A 43 1.36 -18.27 -19.24
CA THR A 43 0.16 -17.46 -19.52
C THR A 43 -0.61 -17.18 -18.25
N PHE A 44 -0.73 -18.14 -17.32
CA PHE A 44 -1.39 -17.95 -16.03
C PHE A 44 -0.54 -17.09 -15.10
N GLU A 45 0.77 -17.29 -15.05
CA GLU A 45 1.70 -16.41 -14.34
C GLU A 45 1.75 -15.01 -14.94
N SER A 46 1.61 -14.86 -16.26
CA SER A 46 1.48 -13.55 -16.92
C SER A 46 0.13 -12.89 -16.64
N MET A 47 -0.94 -13.65 -16.47
CA MET A 47 -2.25 -13.14 -16.05
C MET A 47 -2.28 -12.73 -14.58
N LEU A 48 -1.54 -13.44 -13.71
CA LEU A 48 -1.45 -13.14 -12.28
C LEU A 48 -0.40 -12.08 -11.97
N ASN A 49 0.69 -12.01 -12.72
CA ASN A 49 1.90 -11.30 -12.30
C ASN A 49 2.35 -10.11 -13.15
N THR A 50 1.79 -9.87 -14.33
CA THR A 50 2.25 -8.68 -15.07
C THR A 50 1.27 -8.29 -16.17
N GLN A 51 0.34 -7.42 -15.88
CA GLN A 51 -0.09 -6.51 -16.93
C GLN A 51 1.09 -5.58 -17.22
N LYS A 52 1.79 -5.82 -18.33
CA LYS A 52 2.77 -4.86 -18.86
C LYS A 52 2.03 -3.54 -19.05
N ILE A 53 2.45 -2.51 -18.35
CA ILE A 53 1.88 -1.17 -18.53
C ILE A 53 2.32 -0.69 -19.90
N GLU A 54 1.36 -0.54 -20.82
CA GLU A 54 1.62 0.01 -22.14
C GLU A 54 1.75 1.51 -22.01
N LEU A 55 2.94 2.03 -22.27
CA LEU A 55 3.23 3.46 -22.24
C LEU A 55 2.80 4.12 -23.56
N PRO A 56 2.44 5.42 -23.54
CA PRO A 56 2.13 6.17 -24.73
C PRO A 56 3.28 6.22 -25.73
N ASN A 57 2.95 6.23 -27.02
CA ASN A 57 3.91 6.44 -28.10
C ASN A 57 4.20 7.93 -28.38
N LYS A 58 3.54 8.84 -27.68
CA LYS A 58 3.74 10.29 -27.70
C LYS A 58 4.39 10.75 -26.41
N ASP A 59 4.88 11.97 -26.40
CA ASP A 59 5.44 12.59 -25.20
C ASP A 59 4.38 12.67 -24.08
N PHE A 60 4.73 12.20 -22.88
CA PHE A 60 3.80 12.11 -21.76
C PHE A 60 4.47 12.39 -20.41
N VAL A 61 3.67 12.86 -19.47
CA VAL A 61 3.96 12.85 -18.02
C VAL A 61 3.19 11.69 -17.39
N GLY A 62 3.91 10.78 -16.76
CA GLY A 62 3.29 9.62 -16.12
C GLY A 62 2.76 9.95 -14.72
N VAL A 63 1.53 9.51 -14.41
CA VAL A 63 0.97 9.64 -13.07
C VAL A 63 1.21 8.37 -12.27
N VAL A 64 2.00 8.47 -11.21
CA VAL A 64 2.22 7.41 -10.23
C VAL A 64 1.28 7.63 -9.05
N LYS A 65 0.28 6.76 -8.90
CA LYS A 65 -0.65 6.84 -7.79
C LYS A 65 -0.19 6.01 -6.61
N VAL A 66 -0.10 6.64 -5.43
CA VAL A 66 0.14 5.99 -4.14
C VAL A 66 -1.11 6.19 -3.29
N GLU A 67 -2.03 5.23 -3.36
CA GLU A 67 -3.34 5.29 -2.69
C GLU A 67 -3.46 4.15 -1.66
N GLY A 68 -3.67 4.51 -0.38
CA GLY A 68 -3.70 3.59 0.75
C GLY A 68 -2.33 3.37 1.41
N THR A 69 -2.22 2.32 2.22
CA THR A 69 -1.01 2.01 3.00
C THR A 69 0.14 1.55 2.10
N ILE A 70 1.33 2.14 2.30
CA ILE A 70 2.55 1.77 1.56
C ILE A 70 3.12 0.50 2.18
N LYS A 71 2.91 -0.65 1.51
CA LYS A 71 3.42 -1.96 1.93
C LYS A 71 3.58 -2.91 0.77
N ASP A 72 4.45 -3.91 0.90
CA ASP A 72 4.52 -5.02 -0.06
C ASP A 72 3.40 -6.04 0.23
N GLY A 73 2.78 -6.52 -0.82
CA GLY A 73 1.66 -7.45 -0.78
C GLY A 73 0.30 -6.78 -1.03
N ALA A 74 -0.53 -7.44 -1.82
CA ALA A 74 -1.93 -7.07 -1.95
C ALA A 74 -2.62 -7.35 -0.60
N ASP A 75 -3.36 -6.38 -0.08
CA ASP A 75 -4.24 -6.62 1.06
C ASP A 75 -5.24 -7.71 0.69
N SER A 76 -4.98 -8.93 1.10
CA SER A 76 -5.94 -10.04 0.96
C SER A 76 -7.27 -9.74 1.68
N ALA A 77 -7.28 -8.76 2.59
CA ALA A 77 -8.48 -8.30 3.28
C ALA A 77 -9.29 -7.25 2.49
N ASN A 78 -8.69 -6.61 1.46
CA ASN A 78 -9.36 -5.57 0.66
C ASN A 78 -9.89 -6.09 -0.68
N ILE A 79 -9.90 -7.40 -0.90
CA ILE A 79 -10.61 -8.03 -2.03
C ILE A 79 -12.08 -7.60 -2.08
N PHE A 80 -12.65 -7.17 -0.94
CA PHE A 80 -14.05 -6.75 -0.80
C PHE A 80 -14.31 -5.23 -0.90
N GLN A 81 -13.26 -4.41 -0.90
CA GLN A 81 -13.42 -2.98 -1.14
C GLN A 81 -12.86 -2.66 -2.52
N ASN A 82 -13.70 -2.17 -3.43
CA ASN A 82 -13.38 -1.63 -4.75
C ASN A 82 -12.41 -0.42 -4.71
N GLN A 83 -11.51 -0.35 -3.72
CA GLN A 83 -10.43 0.62 -3.69
C GLN A 83 -9.20 -0.04 -4.28
N GLN A 84 -8.68 0.54 -5.35
CA GLN A 84 -7.37 0.21 -5.88
C GLN A 84 -6.34 0.42 -4.76
N SER A 85 -5.98 -0.66 -4.05
CA SER A 85 -4.96 -0.60 -3.03
C SER A 85 -3.59 -0.45 -3.69
N TYR A 86 -2.69 0.27 -3.03
CA TYR A 86 -1.32 0.42 -3.45
C TYR A 86 -0.66 -0.93 -3.74
N ASN A 87 0.01 -1.04 -4.87
CA ASN A 87 0.78 -2.23 -5.24
C ASN A 87 2.24 -1.84 -5.45
N HIS A 88 3.06 -2.14 -4.46
CA HIS A 88 4.44 -1.70 -4.39
C HIS A 88 5.27 -2.14 -5.60
N LYS A 89 5.30 -3.43 -5.89
CA LYS A 89 6.07 -4.00 -7.02
C LYS A 89 5.63 -3.46 -8.38
N ARG A 90 4.32 -3.26 -8.56
CA ARG A 90 3.79 -2.68 -9.80
C ARG A 90 4.20 -1.21 -9.93
N THR A 91 4.17 -0.46 -8.84
CA THR A 91 4.58 0.95 -8.81
C THR A 91 6.06 1.10 -9.19
N LEU A 92 6.96 0.30 -8.58
CA LEU A 92 8.39 0.32 -8.91
C LEU A 92 8.63 -0.03 -10.39
N LYS A 93 8.02 -1.10 -10.91
CA LYS A 93 8.12 -1.48 -12.34
C LYS A 93 7.58 -0.40 -13.28
N TYR A 94 6.54 0.32 -12.86
CA TYR A 94 6.02 1.42 -13.67
C TYR A 94 7.03 2.56 -13.78
N ILE A 95 7.67 2.93 -12.67
CA ILE A 95 8.75 3.92 -12.68
C ILE A 95 9.94 3.45 -13.54
N ASP A 96 10.34 2.17 -13.43
CA ASP A 96 11.38 1.58 -14.29
C ASP A 96 11.02 1.71 -15.79
N SER A 97 9.78 1.39 -16.14
CA SER A 97 9.31 1.50 -17.52
C SER A 97 9.35 2.96 -18.04
N MET A 98 9.06 3.93 -17.16
CA MET A 98 9.17 5.35 -17.51
C MET A 98 10.62 5.81 -17.66
N MET A 99 11.54 5.31 -16.83
CA MET A 99 12.98 5.58 -16.97
C MET A 99 13.54 5.14 -18.33
N GLU A 100 13.03 4.03 -18.87
CA GLU A 100 13.46 3.49 -20.16
C GLU A 100 12.79 4.19 -21.36
N SER A 101 11.70 4.93 -21.13
CA SER A 101 10.92 5.55 -22.20
C SER A 101 11.46 6.93 -22.60
N LYS A 102 11.88 7.08 -23.84
CA LYS A 102 12.30 8.38 -24.41
C LYS A 102 11.16 9.40 -24.50
N ASN A 103 9.92 8.93 -24.48
CA ASN A 103 8.72 9.76 -24.56
C ASN A 103 8.26 10.26 -23.19
N ASN A 104 8.81 9.72 -22.10
CA ASN A 104 8.49 10.23 -20.77
C ASN A 104 9.18 11.57 -20.53
N LYS A 105 8.42 12.58 -20.07
CA LYS A 105 8.89 13.96 -19.83
C LYS A 105 8.79 14.36 -18.36
N GLY A 106 8.32 13.46 -17.51
CA GLY A 106 8.21 13.72 -16.07
C GLY A 106 7.23 12.77 -15.37
N ILE A 107 7.18 12.92 -14.06
CA ILE A 107 6.27 12.18 -13.21
C ILE A 107 5.44 13.13 -12.35
N ILE A 108 4.15 12.84 -12.23
CA ILE A 108 3.29 13.34 -11.17
C ILE A 108 3.11 12.22 -10.15
N LEU A 109 3.65 12.39 -8.95
CA LEU A 109 3.41 11.50 -7.81
C LEU A 109 2.12 11.95 -7.11
N TYR A 110 1.02 11.22 -7.35
CA TYR A 110 -0.28 11.48 -6.72
C TYR A 110 -0.38 10.66 -5.44
N VAL A 111 -0.42 11.34 -4.28
CA VAL A 111 -0.36 10.69 -2.97
C VAL A 111 -1.67 10.87 -2.21
N ASN A 112 -2.29 9.75 -1.86
CA ASN A 112 -3.42 9.64 -0.93
C ASN A 112 -3.13 8.49 0.05
N SER A 113 -2.21 8.72 0.99
CA SER A 113 -1.67 7.66 1.85
C SER A 113 -1.48 8.12 3.29
N PRO A 114 -1.84 7.28 4.28
CA PRO A 114 -1.49 7.51 5.68
C PRO A 114 -0.01 7.22 5.98
N GLY A 115 0.72 6.64 5.02
CA GLY A 115 2.05 6.09 5.19
C GLY A 115 2.07 4.58 5.10
N GLY A 116 3.04 3.94 5.76
CA GLY A 116 3.19 2.48 5.72
C GLY A 116 4.51 1.98 6.27
N GLY A 117 5.04 0.88 5.72
CA GLY A 117 6.31 0.29 6.11
C GLY A 117 7.48 1.23 5.83
N VAL A 118 8.45 1.24 6.75
CA VAL A 118 9.69 2.02 6.58
C VAL A 118 10.43 1.57 5.32
N TYR A 119 10.56 0.24 5.16
CA TYR A 119 11.27 -0.35 4.04
C TYR A 119 10.65 0.03 2.69
N GLU A 120 9.35 -0.16 2.51
CA GLU A 120 8.68 0.12 1.24
C GLU A 120 8.62 1.63 0.94
N SER A 121 8.51 2.46 1.97
CA SER A 121 8.56 3.92 1.79
C SER A 121 9.95 4.37 1.32
N ASP A 122 11.01 3.80 1.90
CA ASP A 122 12.38 4.10 1.51
C ASP A 122 12.71 3.54 0.12
N GLU A 123 12.30 2.31 -0.19
CA GLU A 123 12.51 1.71 -1.51
C GLU A 123 11.85 2.54 -2.63
N LEU A 124 10.64 3.05 -2.39
CA LEU A 124 9.97 3.94 -3.35
C LEU A 124 10.66 5.32 -3.43
N TYR A 125 11.09 5.88 -2.31
CA TYR A 125 11.86 7.12 -2.27
C TYR A 125 13.15 7.00 -3.12
N LEU A 126 13.93 5.95 -2.89
CA LEU A 126 15.15 5.67 -3.63
C LEU A 126 14.89 5.43 -5.12
N LYS A 127 13.78 4.77 -5.48
CA LYS A 127 13.37 4.57 -6.87
C LYS A 127 13.03 5.89 -7.57
N ILE A 128 12.41 6.83 -6.87
CA ILE A 128 12.10 8.16 -7.41
C ILE A 128 13.40 8.99 -7.59
N GLU A 129 14.31 8.92 -6.63
CA GLU A 129 15.64 9.55 -6.75
C GLU A 129 16.43 8.96 -7.93
N GLU A 130 16.43 7.63 -8.10
CA GLU A 130 17.06 6.95 -9.24
C GLU A 130 16.49 7.44 -10.59
N TYR A 131 15.14 7.59 -10.68
CA TYR A 131 14.50 8.12 -11.87
C TYR A 131 14.98 9.55 -12.17
N LYS A 132 15.01 10.40 -11.15
CA LYS A 132 15.43 11.80 -11.25
C LYS A 132 16.89 11.92 -11.72
N GLU A 133 17.78 11.11 -11.13
CA GLU A 133 19.20 11.08 -11.49
C GLU A 133 19.41 10.60 -12.94
N LYS A 134 18.72 9.55 -13.36
CA LYS A 134 18.90 8.94 -14.70
C LYS A 134 18.27 9.74 -15.82
N THR A 135 17.14 10.40 -15.57
CA THR A 135 16.37 11.06 -16.64
C THR A 135 16.52 12.57 -16.66
N GLY A 136 16.78 13.19 -15.51
CA GLY A 136 16.75 14.64 -15.35
C GLY A 136 15.36 15.26 -15.55
N CYS A 137 14.32 14.43 -15.70
CA CYS A 137 12.96 14.89 -15.90
C CYS A 137 12.31 15.35 -14.57
N PRO A 138 11.45 16.37 -14.59
CA PRO A 138 10.83 16.87 -13.38
C PRO A 138 9.86 15.86 -12.75
N ILE A 139 9.85 15.83 -11.42
CA ILE A 139 8.91 15.04 -10.63
C ILE A 139 8.21 15.96 -9.64
N TRP A 140 6.89 16.01 -9.70
CA TRP A 140 6.10 16.82 -8.78
C TRP A 140 5.12 15.95 -8.00
N THR A 141 5.03 16.18 -6.68
CA THR A 141 4.02 15.54 -5.84
C THR A 141 2.74 16.38 -5.81
N TYR A 142 1.60 15.71 -5.91
CA TYR A 142 0.30 16.24 -5.52
C TYR A 142 -0.24 15.46 -4.33
N MET A 143 -0.36 16.14 -3.19
CA MET A 143 -0.96 15.60 -1.99
C MET A 143 -2.48 15.76 -2.06
N SER A 144 -3.19 14.64 -2.14
CA SER A 144 -4.64 14.52 -2.13
C SER A 144 -5.17 14.55 -0.68
N PRO A 145 -6.29 13.95 -0.29
CA PRO A 145 -6.81 14.11 1.08
C PRO A 145 -5.77 13.87 2.18
N GLN A 146 -4.88 12.89 1.98
CA GLN A 146 -3.89 12.53 2.98
C GLN A 146 -2.54 12.19 2.33
N ALA A 147 -1.47 12.77 2.86
CA ALA A 147 -0.09 12.42 2.50
C ALA A 147 0.78 12.51 3.77
N CYS A 148 0.62 11.54 4.67
CA CYS A 148 1.21 11.52 5.99
C CYS A 148 2.32 10.48 6.09
N SER A 149 3.27 10.71 7.00
CA SER A 149 4.29 9.73 7.37
C SER A 149 5.04 9.18 6.15
N GLY A 150 4.99 7.88 5.81
CA GLY A 150 5.56 7.34 4.58
C GLY A 150 5.09 8.05 3.30
N GLY A 151 3.85 8.56 3.25
CA GLY A 151 3.35 9.37 2.14
C GLY A 151 4.06 10.73 2.03
N TYR A 152 4.43 11.34 3.15
CA TYR A 152 5.27 12.53 3.17
C TYR A 152 6.72 12.20 2.83
N TYR A 153 7.25 11.08 3.36
CA TYR A 153 8.61 10.60 3.12
C TYR A 153 8.93 10.47 1.62
N ILE A 154 8.09 9.75 0.86
CA ILE A 154 8.30 9.56 -0.59
C ILE A 154 8.21 10.87 -1.38
N SER A 155 7.49 11.87 -0.86
CA SER A 155 7.35 13.17 -1.49
C SER A 155 8.65 13.98 -1.42
N MET A 156 9.57 13.64 -0.51
CA MET A 156 10.85 14.34 -0.35
C MET A 156 11.79 14.13 -1.54
N ALA A 157 11.62 13.07 -2.32
CA ALA A 157 12.38 12.82 -3.56
C ALA A 157 11.96 13.74 -4.71
N THR A 158 10.88 14.51 -4.59
CA THR A 158 10.30 15.29 -5.70
C THR A 158 10.73 16.75 -5.71
N ASP A 159 10.69 17.38 -6.89
CA ASP A 159 11.18 18.75 -7.07
C ASP A 159 10.23 19.82 -6.54
N LYS A 160 8.90 19.52 -6.54
CA LYS A 160 7.85 20.40 -6.02
C LYS A 160 6.74 19.58 -5.39
N ILE A 161 6.19 20.13 -4.31
CA ILE A 161 5.12 19.51 -3.54
C ILE A 161 3.91 20.45 -3.51
N TYR A 162 2.82 20.00 -4.14
CA TYR A 162 1.52 20.66 -4.10
C TYR A 162 0.60 19.92 -3.15
N ALA A 163 -0.22 20.64 -2.41
CA ALA A 163 -1.25 20.09 -1.54
C ALA A 163 -2.63 20.69 -1.89
N ASN A 164 -3.68 19.89 -1.80
CA ASN A 164 -5.03 20.44 -1.77
C ASN A 164 -5.24 21.22 -0.47
N ARG A 165 -6.09 22.25 -0.49
CA ARG A 165 -6.37 23.08 0.70
C ARG A 165 -6.86 22.29 1.92
N ASN A 166 -7.44 21.10 1.69
CA ASN A 166 -7.97 20.22 2.73
C ASN A 166 -7.06 19.00 3.00
N THR A 167 -5.85 18.97 2.45
CA THR A 167 -4.89 17.91 2.69
C THR A 167 -4.43 17.87 4.13
N TRP A 168 -4.29 16.67 4.66
CA TRP A 168 -3.54 16.37 5.88
C TRP A 168 -2.19 15.78 5.50
N THR A 169 -1.13 16.30 6.11
CA THR A 169 0.23 15.88 5.81
C THR A 169 1.12 15.92 7.06
N GLY A 170 2.43 15.77 6.90
CA GLY A 170 3.35 15.66 8.02
C GLY A 170 3.34 14.26 8.63
N SER A 171 3.00 14.13 9.92
CA SER A 171 3.19 12.88 10.67
C SER A 171 4.60 12.34 10.48
N ILE A 172 5.60 13.25 10.57
CA ILE A 172 7.02 12.92 10.44
C ILE A 172 7.44 12.26 11.73
N GLY A 173 7.53 10.93 11.69
CA GLY A 173 7.81 10.13 12.86
C GLY A 173 7.74 8.63 12.55
N VAL A 174 8.19 7.83 13.51
CA VAL A 174 8.27 6.36 13.41
C VAL A 174 7.65 5.74 14.63
N ILE A 175 6.89 4.66 14.43
CA ILE A 175 6.31 3.89 15.52
C ILE A 175 6.58 2.40 15.36
N ILE A 176 6.65 1.69 16.49
CA ILE A 176 6.43 0.24 16.58
C ILE A 176 5.24 0.07 17.50
N SER A 177 4.16 -0.52 17.02
CA SER A 177 2.97 -0.83 17.82
C SER A 177 2.96 -2.30 18.21
N SER A 178 2.66 -2.58 19.47
CA SER A 178 2.46 -3.93 19.99
C SER A 178 1.28 -3.92 20.96
N THR A 179 0.42 -4.92 20.86
CA THR A 179 -0.73 -5.10 21.75
C THR A 179 -0.41 -6.13 22.81
N ASN A 180 -0.46 -5.74 24.10
CA ASN A 180 -0.29 -6.67 25.22
C ASN A 180 -1.66 -7.20 25.68
N VAL A 181 -1.88 -8.50 25.52
CA VAL A 181 -3.12 -9.20 25.95
C VAL A 181 -2.87 -10.16 27.10
N LYS A 182 -1.68 -10.09 27.75
CA LYS A 182 -1.32 -10.99 28.87
C LYS A 182 -2.40 -11.02 29.96
N GLY A 183 -2.87 -9.87 30.39
CA GLY A 183 -3.92 -9.80 31.41
C GLY A 183 -5.28 -10.42 30.98
N LEU A 184 -5.56 -10.47 29.69
CA LEU A 184 -6.72 -11.20 29.16
C LEU A 184 -6.47 -12.70 29.18
N TYR A 185 -5.28 -13.13 28.76
CA TYR A 185 -4.89 -14.56 28.80
C TYR A 185 -4.94 -15.11 30.23
N ASP A 186 -4.44 -14.38 31.21
CA ASP A 186 -4.48 -14.78 32.63
C ASP A 186 -5.95 -14.99 33.10
N LYS A 187 -6.88 -14.12 32.72
CA LYS A 187 -8.31 -14.24 33.06
C LYS A 187 -8.98 -15.43 32.39
N LEU A 188 -8.56 -15.82 31.21
CA LEU A 188 -9.10 -16.94 30.45
C LEU A 188 -8.39 -18.29 30.78
N GLY A 189 -7.35 -18.27 31.62
CA GLY A 189 -6.54 -19.46 31.92
C GLY A 189 -5.66 -19.91 30.75
N VAL A 190 -5.44 -19.05 29.75
CA VAL A 190 -4.57 -19.29 28.61
C VAL A 190 -3.13 -18.95 29.01
N LYS A 191 -2.16 -19.78 28.60
CA LYS A 191 -0.74 -19.53 28.79
C LYS A 191 -0.05 -19.58 27.44
N GLU A 192 0.61 -18.49 27.06
CA GLU A 192 1.57 -18.48 25.96
C GLU A 192 2.92 -19.02 26.47
N ILE A 193 3.51 -19.97 25.77
CA ILE A 193 4.79 -20.59 26.14
C ILE A 193 5.71 -20.53 24.95
N ASP A 194 6.70 -19.63 25.03
CA ASP A 194 7.72 -19.47 24.02
C ASP A 194 9.01 -20.24 24.43
N ILE A 195 9.48 -21.11 23.55
CA ILE A 195 10.78 -21.77 23.68
C ILE A 195 11.72 -21.08 22.72
N THR A 196 12.65 -20.28 23.25
CA THR A 196 13.47 -19.37 22.46
C THR A 196 14.97 -19.67 22.60
N SER A 197 15.73 -19.34 21.56
CA SER A 197 17.20 -19.45 21.58
C SER A 197 17.90 -18.32 22.34
N GLY A 198 17.18 -17.26 22.71
CA GLY A 198 17.75 -16.10 23.40
C GLY A 198 16.69 -15.26 24.10
N ALA A 199 17.09 -14.49 25.11
CA ALA A 199 16.21 -13.76 26.02
C ALA A 199 15.25 -12.77 25.31
N ASN A 200 15.70 -12.15 24.21
CA ASN A 200 14.94 -11.12 23.50
C ASN A 200 14.20 -11.66 22.26
N LYS A 201 14.22 -12.98 22.00
CA LYS A 201 13.63 -13.54 20.77
C LYS A 201 12.09 -13.45 20.73
N ALA A 202 11.44 -13.47 21.89
CA ALA A 202 10.00 -13.32 22.04
C ALA A 202 9.58 -11.88 22.39
N MET A 203 10.48 -10.91 22.25
CA MET A 203 10.20 -9.51 22.51
C MET A 203 9.03 -9.02 21.64
N GLY A 204 7.99 -8.45 22.27
CA GLY A 204 6.79 -8.00 21.59
C GLY A 204 5.68 -9.05 21.44
N SER A 205 5.87 -10.30 21.94
CA SER A 205 4.80 -11.32 22.00
C SER A 205 3.61 -10.78 22.78
N PRO A 206 2.37 -10.94 22.26
CA PRO A 206 1.16 -10.39 22.88
C PRO A 206 0.87 -10.87 24.30
N GLY A 207 1.28 -12.12 24.63
CA GLY A 207 1.11 -12.72 25.96
C GLY A 207 2.25 -12.46 26.94
N MET A 208 3.23 -11.61 26.57
CA MET A 208 4.40 -11.32 27.39
C MET A 208 4.42 -9.87 27.85
N GLU A 209 4.92 -9.62 29.08
CA GLU A 209 5.19 -8.25 29.54
C GLU A 209 6.41 -7.67 28.82
N MET A 210 6.27 -6.43 28.37
CA MET A 210 7.37 -5.69 27.77
C MET A 210 8.32 -5.19 28.88
N THR A 211 9.54 -5.72 28.91
CA THR A 211 10.56 -5.27 29.86
C THR A 211 11.16 -3.91 29.45
N GLU A 212 11.85 -3.24 30.37
CA GLU A 212 12.60 -2.02 30.08
C GLU A 212 13.74 -2.26 29.08
N GLU A 213 14.33 -3.46 29.09
CA GLU A 213 15.33 -3.85 28.10
C GLU A 213 14.70 -3.98 26.72
N HIS A 214 13.57 -4.68 26.58
CA HIS A 214 12.82 -4.78 25.32
C HIS A 214 12.45 -3.40 24.78
N ARG A 215 11.98 -2.51 25.67
CA ARG A 215 11.63 -1.13 25.30
C ARG A 215 12.83 -0.37 24.74
N ARG A 216 13.99 -0.46 25.42
CA ARG A 216 15.22 0.22 24.96
C ARG A 216 15.70 -0.31 23.61
N ILE A 217 15.62 -1.64 23.38
CA ILE A 217 15.99 -2.24 22.12
C ILE A 217 15.08 -1.72 20.99
N LEU A 218 13.75 -1.77 21.18
CA LEU A 218 12.80 -1.28 20.18
C LEU A 218 12.92 0.23 19.96
N GLN A 219 13.13 1.00 21.03
CA GLN A 219 13.32 2.45 20.94
C GLN A 219 14.55 2.82 20.10
N SER A 220 15.65 2.10 20.24
CA SER A 220 16.84 2.37 19.42
C SER A 220 16.61 2.20 17.93
N LEU A 221 15.75 1.24 17.53
CA LEU A 221 15.36 1.04 16.11
C LEU A 221 14.44 2.19 15.63
N VAL A 222 13.53 2.64 16.50
CA VAL A 222 12.66 3.79 16.20
C VAL A 222 13.48 5.05 16.04
N ASP A 223 14.44 5.28 16.93
CA ASP A 223 15.30 6.47 16.91
C ASP A 223 16.17 6.51 15.63
N GLU A 224 16.75 5.37 15.22
CA GLU A 224 17.52 5.27 13.99
C GLU A 224 16.68 5.60 12.75
N ALA A 225 15.51 4.98 12.61
CA ALA A 225 14.60 5.27 11.49
C ALA A 225 14.05 6.70 11.52
N TYR A 226 13.84 7.28 12.71
CA TYR A 226 13.44 8.68 12.86
C TYR A 226 14.52 9.65 12.40
N GLU A 227 15.79 9.42 12.78
CA GLU A 227 16.91 10.27 12.32
C GLU A 227 17.04 10.23 10.80
N GLN A 228 16.86 9.05 10.18
CA GLN A 228 16.80 8.92 8.72
C GLN A 228 15.67 9.75 8.13
N PHE A 229 14.45 9.64 8.65
CA PHE A 229 13.30 10.40 8.14
C PHE A 229 13.51 11.90 8.29
N ALA A 230 13.93 12.38 9.47
CA ALA A 230 14.20 13.79 9.71
C ALA A 230 15.30 14.32 8.78
N GLY A 231 16.36 13.52 8.53
CA GLY A 231 17.43 13.83 7.59
C GLY A 231 16.91 14.01 6.16
N ILE A 232 16.09 13.09 5.69
CA ILE A 232 15.48 13.14 4.34
C ILE A 232 14.55 14.35 4.20
N VAL A 233 13.81 14.71 5.24
CA VAL A 233 13.01 15.95 5.23
C VAL A 233 13.92 17.19 5.16
N ALA A 234 15.01 17.21 5.93
CA ALA A 234 15.96 18.32 5.90
C ALA A 234 16.57 18.50 4.51
N GLU A 235 16.93 17.41 3.84
CA GLU A 235 17.49 17.41 2.49
C GLU A 235 16.44 17.84 1.45
N GLY A 236 15.29 17.14 1.39
CA GLY A 236 14.23 17.39 0.40
C GLY A 236 13.61 18.78 0.53
N ARG A 237 13.53 19.33 1.73
CA ARG A 237 13.03 20.70 1.96
C ARG A 237 14.16 21.76 2.05
N LYS A 238 15.42 21.36 1.93
CA LYS A 238 16.59 22.25 2.04
C LYS A 238 16.56 23.05 3.36
N MET A 239 16.19 22.39 4.44
CA MET A 239 16.04 22.96 5.78
C MET A 239 17.18 22.49 6.69
N ASP A 240 17.57 23.35 7.64
CA ASP A 240 18.46 22.92 8.73
C ASP A 240 17.75 21.87 9.59
N ILE A 241 18.43 20.77 9.90
CA ILE A 241 17.90 19.67 10.73
C ILE A 241 17.37 20.15 12.08
N ASN A 242 17.98 21.19 12.65
CA ASN A 242 17.54 21.80 13.91
C ASN A 242 16.20 22.57 13.77
N LYS A 243 15.79 22.91 12.56
CA LYS A 243 14.46 23.46 12.25
C LYS A 243 13.46 22.35 11.94
N VAL A 244 13.91 21.22 11.40
CA VAL A 244 13.06 20.07 11.09
C VAL A 244 12.62 19.35 12.36
N LYS A 245 13.55 19.00 13.26
CA LYS A 245 13.25 18.20 14.46
C LYS A 245 12.12 18.75 15.34
N PRO A 246 11.99 20.05 15.59
CA PRO A 246 10.87 20.60 16.38
C PRO A 246 9.49 20.46 15.73
N ILE A 247 9.43 20.29 14.40
CA ILE A 247 8.18 20.10 13.64
C ILE A 247 7.99 18.65 13.19
N ALA A 248 8.95 17.77 13.48
CA ALA A 248 8.94 16.35 13.14
C ALA A 248 8.66 15.48 14.39
N ASP A 249 7.62 15.80 15.13
CA ASP A 249 7.24 15.12 16.37
C ASP A 249 6.07 14.14 16.18
N GLY A 250 5.78 13.78 14.94
CA GLY A 250 4.71 12.85 14.56
C GLY A 250 3.34 13.51 14.37
N ARG A 251 3.21 14.84 14.60
CA ARG A 251 1.93 15.52 14.42
C ARG A 251 1.53 15.67 12.95
N ILE A 252 0.22 15.72 12.73
CA ILE A 252 -0.38 16.00 11.43
C ILE A 252 -0.55 17.51 11.26
N TYR A 253 -0.32 18.00 10.06
CA TYR A 253 -0.49 19.38 9.64
C TYR A 253 -1.59 19.51 8.59
N SER A 254 -2.36 20.59 8.63
CA SER A 254 -3.16 21.02 7.48
C SER A 254 -2.24 21.52 6.36
N ALA A 255 -2.75 21.56 5.13
CA ALA A 255 -2.02 22.09 3.98
C ALA A 255 -1.49 23.52 4.24
N LYS A 256 -2.30 24.37 4.90
CA LYS A 256 -1.88 25.73 5.24
C LYS A 256 -0.73 25.73 6.25
N GLN A 257 -0.83 24.96 7.31
CA GLN A 257 0.27 24.86 8.30
C GLN A 257 1.56 24.32 7.66
N ALA A 258 1.42 23.30 6.79
CA ALA A 258 2.55 22.74 6.07
C ALA A 258 3.22 23.77 5.12
N LEU A 259 2.42 24.62 4.46
CA LEU A 259 2.92 25.71 3.63
C LEU A 259 3.67 26.76 4.49
N ASP A 260 3.06 27.19 5.59
CA ASP A 260 3.65 28.18 6.50
C ASP A 260 4.98 27.68 7.12
N LEU A 261 5.13 26.37 7.29
CA LEU A 261 6.35 25.71 7.78
C LEU A 261 7.36 25.34 6.69
N GLY A 262 7.05 25.55 5.41
CA GLY A 262 7.91 25.17 4.30
C GLY A 262 7.93 23.66 3.99
N LEU A 263 6.97 22.89 4.52
CA LEU A 263 6.84 21.45 4.29
C LEU A 263 6.20 21.12 2.93
N VAL A 264 5.47 22.06 2.34
CA VAL A 264 4.95 22.00 0.95
C VAL A 264 5.27 23.32 0.24
N ASP A 265 5.28 23.30 -1.10
CA ASP A 265 5.64 24.46 -1.91
C ASP A 265 4.43 25.30 -2.29
N GLN A 266 3.26 24.67 -2.47
CA GLN A 266 2.07 25.36 -2.91
C GLN A 266 0.80 24.63 -2.46
N VAL A 267 -0.24 25.43 -2.17
CA VAL A 267 -1.59 24.92 -1.94
C VAL A 267 -2.45 25.30 -3.14
N ASP A 268 -2.87 24.29 -3.93
CA ASP A 268 -3.61 24.52 -5.18
C ASP A 268 -4.44 23.27 -5.55
N THR A 269 -5.20 23.36 -6.65
CA THR A 269 -5.94 22.22 -7.21
C THR A 269 -5.04 21.31 -8.04
N TYR A 270 -5.49 20.07 -8.24
CA TYR A 270 -4.78 19.11 -9.07
C TYR A 270 -4.67 19.57 -10.53
N GLU A 271 -5.75 20.15 -11.05
CA GLU A 271 -5.83 20.68 -12.41
C GLU A 271 -4.82 21.81 -12.64
N ASN A 272 -4.69 22.73 -11.68
CA ASN A 272 -3.72 23.83 -11.78
C ASN A 272 -2.29 23.29 -11.73
N MET A 273 -2.02 22.31 -10.86
CA MET A 273 -0.69 21.66 -10.80
C MET A 273 -0.36 20.96 -12.12
N GLN A 274 -1.32 20.21 -12.70
CA GLN A 274 -1.13 19.57 -14.01
C GLN A 274 -0.84 20.60 -15.11
N LYS A 275 -1.58 21.70 -15.14
CA LYS A 275 -1.32 22.80 -16.08
C LYS A 275 0.09 23.36 -15.93
N ASN A 276 0.51 23.65 -14.69
CA ASN A 276 1.85 24.15 -14.40
C ASN A 276 2.94 23.15 -14.80
N MET A 277 2.69 21.85 -14.65
CA MET A 277 3.59 20.79 -15.11
C MET A 277 3.72 20.81 -16.65
N LEU A 278 2.60 20.88 -17.37
CA LEU A 278 2.58 20.94 -18.83
C LEU A 278 3.23 22.24 -19.35
N ASP A 279 3.06 23.36 -18.68
CA ASP A 279 3.75 24.62 -19.02
C ASP A 279 5.29 24.49 -18.83
N THR A 280 5.74 23.56 -17.98
CA THR A 280 7.15 23.29 -17.73
C THR A 280 7.76 22.32 -18.75
N VAL A 281 7.04 21.23 -19.10
CA VAL A 281 7.58 20.14 -19.94
C VAL A 281 7.18 20.25 -21.43
N GLY A 282 6.15 21.04 -21.74
CA GLY A 282 5.63 21.26 -23.09
C GLY A 282 4.12 21.04 -23.17
N LYS A 283 3.43 21.91 -23.92
CA LYS A 283 1.96 21.90 -24.01
C LYS A 283 1.37 20.74 -24.82
N ASP A 284 2.21 20.14 -25.69
CA ASP A 284 1.80 19.00 -26.53
C ASP A 284 2.02 17.66 -25.81
N VAL A 285 2.50 17.68 -24.55
CA VAL A 285 2.72 16.50 -23.70
C VAL A 285 1.41 16.09 -23.05
N GLU A 286 1.05 14.81 -23.12
CA GLU A 286 -0.15 14.29 -22.46
C GLU A 286 0.11 13.85 -21.02
N ILE A 287 -0.92 13.94 -20.17
CA ILE A 287 -0.86 13.35 -18.82
C ILE A 287 -1.43 11.95 -18.91
N PHE A 288 -0.57 10.96 -18.65
CA PHE A 288 -0.91 9.55 -18.74
C PHE A 288 -1.07 8.92 -17.36
N THR A 289 -2.25 8.37 -17.12
CA THR A 289 -2.52 7.54 -15.94
C THR A 289 -2.79 6.11 -16.42
N PRO A 290 -1.99 5.11 -15.99
CA PRO A 290 -2.24 3.74 -16.39
C PRO A 290 -3.59 3.25 -15.85
N GLU A 291 -4.48 2.82 -16.74
CA GLU A 291 -5.74 2.20 -16.35
C GLU A 291 -5.48 0.84 -15.68
N GLY A 292 -6.02 0.63 -14.50
CA GLY A 292 -6.15 -0.70 -13.94
C GLY A 292 -7.25 -1.44 -14.71
N LYS A 293 -6.89 -2.36 -15.62
CA LYS A 293 -7.91 -3.27 -16.19
C LYS A 293 -8.43 -4.14 -15.06
N GLU A 294 -9.67 -3.93 -14.65
CA GLU A 294 -10.37 -4.84 -13.76
C GLU A 294 -10.43 -6.23 -14.42
N ASN A 295 -9.82 -7.23 -13.80
CA ASN A 295 -10.00 -8.60 -14.22
C ASN A 295 -11.44 -8.99 -13.88
N ILE A 296 -12.27 -9.21 -14.91
CA ILE A 296 -13.65 -9.72 -14.79
C ILE A 296 -13.66 -11.01 -13.94
N LEU A 297 -12.58 -11.78 -13.97
CA LEU A 297 -12.43 -13.01 -13.19
C LEU A 297 -12.24 -12.70 -11.68
N SER A 298 -11.48 -11.67 -11.29
CA SER A 298 -11.34 -11.26 -9.90
C SER A 298 -12.67 -10.75 -9.33
N SER A 299 -13.43 -9.96 -10.10
CA SER A 299 -14.75 -9.47 -9.67
C SER A 299 -15.80 -10.58 -9.52
N LEU A 300 -15.68 -11.69 -10.27
CA LEU A 300 -16.54 -12.88 -10.12
C LEU A 300 -16.14 -13.72 -8.87
N PHE A 301 -14.86 -13.87 -8.61
CA PHE A 301 -14.38 -14.53 -7.38
C PHE A 301 -14.71 -13.72 -6.14
N GLU A 302 -14.57 -12.39 -6.19
CA GLU A 302 -14.99 -11.46 -5.14
C GLU A 302 -16.47 -11.62 -4.76
N LYS A 303 -17.34 -11.67 -5.78
CA LYS A 303 -18.77 -11.90 -5.54
C LYS A 303 -19.08 -13.26 -4.92
N ALA A 304 -18.34 -14.31 -5.29
CA ALA A 304 -18.55 -15.66 -4.75
C ALA A 304 -18.08 -15.77 -3.27
N GLU A 305 -17.03 -15.04 -2.90
CA GLU A 305 -16.46 -15.07 -1.54
C GLU A 305 -17.22 -14.18 -0.56
N SER A 306 -17.81 -13.07 -1.03
CA SER A 306 -18.67 -12.20 -0.24
C SER A 306 -19.96 -12.87 0.28
N LEU A 307 -20.30 -14.04 -0.26
CA LEU A 307 -21.46 -14.84 0.15
C LEU A 307 -21.16 -15.81 1.30
N LYS A 308 -19.90 -15.93 1.75
CA LYS A 308 -19.54 -16.79 2.89
C LYS A 308 -19.68 -16.03 4.22
N PRO A 309 -20.50 -16.51 5.18
CA PRO A 309 -20.55 -15.91 6.49
C PRO A 309 -19.22 -16.11 7.22
N LYS A 310 -18.64 -15.01 7.74
CA LYS A 310 -17.43 -15.06 8.58
C LYS A 310 -17.81 -15.47 10.00
N SER A 311 -17.03 -16.36 10.62
CA SER A 311 -17.18 -16.67 12.04
C SER A 311 -16.62 -15.52 12.90
N ASP A 312 -17.13 -15.35 14.13
CA ASP A 312 -16.65 -14.34 15.08
C ASP A 312 -15.14 -14.47 15.35
N ALA A 313 -14.62 -15.72 15.37
CA ALA A 313 -13.20 -15.99 15.52
C ALA A 313 -12.36 -15.47 14.34
N GLN A 314 -12.86 -15.56 13.11
CA GLN A 314 -12.18 -15.01 11.92
C GLN A 314 -12.19 -13.48 11.92
N VAL A 315 -13.27 -12.85 12.38
CA VAL A 315 -13.34 -11.39 12.51
C VAL A 315 -12.34 -10.87 13.55
N ILE A 316 -12.19 -11.60 14.67
CA ILE A 316 -11.23 -11.26 15.73
C ILE A 316 -9.79 -11.48 15.26
N SER A 317 -9.48 -12.61 14.58
CA SER A 317 -8.15 -12.88 14.07
C SER A 317 -7.73 -11.87 13.00
N GLU A 318 -8.61 -11.49 12.08
CA GLU A 318 -8.35 -10.46 11.07
C GLU A 318 -8.10 -9.08 11.68
N ARG A 319 -8.75 -8.74 12.80
CA ARG A 319 -8.45 -7.50 13.54
C ARG A 319 -7.09 -7.57 14.23
N LEU A 320 -6.76 -8.67 14.88
CA LEU A 320 -5.47 -8.87 15.53
C LEU A 320 -4.32 -8.89 14.52
N GLU A 321 -4.51 -9.48 13.34
CA GLU A 321 -3.53 -9.45 12.25
C GLU A 321 -3.36 -8.04 11.65
N LYS A 322 -4.41 -7.23 11.58
CA LYS A 322 -4.32 -5.84 11.12
C LYS A 322 -3.56 -4.93 12.08
N GLU A 323 -3.67 -5.19 13.37
CA GLU A 323 -3.03 -4.42 14.44
C GLU A 323 -1.66 -4.98 14.85
N GLY A 324 -1.29 -6.20 14.40
CA GLY A 324 -0.21 -7.00 14.99
C GLY A 324 1.07 -7.17 14.17
N ASN A 325 1.25 -6.54 13.03
CA ASN A 325 2.51 -6.62 12.30
C ASN A 325 3.54 -5.65 12.89
N GLY A 326 4.24 -6.09 13.94
CA GLY A 326 5.24 -5.33 14.70
C GLY A 326 6.52 -4.94 13.94
N GLY A 327 6.39 -4.43 12.71
CA GLY A 327 7.47 -3.79 11.96
C GLY A 327 7.53 -2.29 12.21
N LEU A 328 8.67 -1.67 11.91
CA LEU A 328 8.80 -0.21 11.88
C LEU A 328 7.85 0.37 10.82
N MET A 329 7.04 1.33 11.23
CA MET A 329 6.06 1.95 10.36
C MET A 329 6.15 3.47 10.37
N TYR A 330 6.05 4.04 9.18
CA TYR A 330 5.63 5.41 8.93
C TYR A 330 4.11 5.37 8.69
N TYR A 331 3.31 5.56 9.73
CA TYR A 331 1.86 5.42 9.64
C TYR A 331 1.15 6.49 10.48
N ALA A 332 0.13 7.13 9.90
CA ALA A 332 -0.78 8.03 10.60
C ALA A 332 -2.16 7.39 10.69
N GLU A 333 -2.57 6.96 11.87
CA GLU A 333 -3.94 6.51 12.12
C GLU A 333 -4.92 7.69 12.10
N THR A 334 -5.91 7.61 11.23
CA THR A 334 -7.14 8.39 11.37
C THR A 334 -8.24 7.47 11.89
N LYS A 335 -8.68 7.71 13.13
CA LYS A 335 -9.83 7.02 13.70
C LYS A 335 -11.13 7.46 13.04
#